data_1dc3868472f1527c8c9294c2949a9cac
#
_entry.id   1dc3868472f1527c8c9294c2949a9cac
#
_cell.length_a   1.000
_cell.length_b   1.000
_cell.length_c   1.000
_cell.angle_alpha   90.00
_cell.angle_beta   90.00
_cell.angle_gamma   90.00
#
_symmetry.space_group_name_H-M   'P 1'
#
loop_
_entity.id
_entity.type
_entity.pdbx_description
1 polymer ?
#
loop_
_entity_poly.entity_id
_entity_poly.type
_entity_poly.pdbx_seq_one_letter_code
_entity_poly.pdbx_strand_id
1 'polypeptide(L)'
;MTLGYGRVYVTFHLTYNRDGSGGSFTMLGRGYVDAAIIFSESGSGMWARDRHIVRMIQVREISDGSQNLDVIVIDPLNRALTADLHGLRD
;
A
#
# COMPACT_ATOMS: atom_id res chain seq x y z
N MET A 1 -8.77 1.56 -8.41
CA MET A 1 -7.77 2.16 -9.31
C MET A 1 -7.63 1.28 -10.53
N THR A 2 -7.56 1.88 -11.69
CA THR A 2 -7.38 1.14 -12.94
C THR A 2 -5.95 1.33 -13.42
N LEU A 3 -5.24 0.24 -13.59
CA LEU A 3 -3.92 0.22 -14.22
C LEU A 3 -4.07 -0.30 -15.66
N GLY A 4 -2.97 -0.34 -16.41
CA GLY A 4 -2.99 -0.85 -17.77
C GLY A 4 -3.44 -2.30 -17.93
N TYR A 5 -3.48 -3.07 -16.86
CA TYR A 5 -3.91 -4.48 -16.84
C TYR A 5 -5.18 -4.70 -16.04
N GLY A 6 -6.02 -3.71 -15.87
CA GLY A 6 -7.32 -3.89 -15.25
C GLY A 6 -7.42 -3.26 -13.87
N ARG A 7 -8.17 -3.90 -12.99
CA ARG A 7 -8.51 -3.33 -11.69
C ARG A 7 -7.64 -3.90 -10.57
N VAL A 8 -7.30 -3.04 -9.62
CA VAL A 8 -6.59 -3.44 -8.40
C VAL A 8 -7.46 -3.07 -7.21
N TYR A 9 -7.67 -4.03 -6.32
CA TYR A 9 -8.40 -3.84 -5.07
C TYR A 9 -7.44 -4.04 -3.91
N VAL A 10 -7.39 -3.07 -3.00
CA VAL A 10 -6.47 -3.08 -1.88
C VAL A 10 -7.25 -2.82 -0.59
N THR A 11 -6.98 -3.62 0.43
CA THR A 11 -7.54 -3.46 1.77
C THR A 11 -6.42 -3.26 2.76
N PHE A 12 -6.52 -2.20 3.57
CA PHE A 12 -5.59 -1.93 4.65
C PHE A 12 -6.26 -2.14 6.00
N HIS A 13 -5.56 -2.81 6.91
CA HIS A 13 -5.95 -2.92 8.30
C HIS A 13 -4.94 -2.17 9.15
N LEU A 14 -5.36 -1.08 9.75
CA LEU A 14 -4.49 -0.22 10.53
C LEU A 14 -4.70 -0.44 12.01
N THR A 15 -3.59 -0.44 12.76
CA THR A 15 -3.61 -0.31 14.21
C THR A 15 -3.12 1.08 14.58
N TYR A 16 -3.51 1.53 15.76
CA TYR A 16 -3.20 2.87 16.23
C TYR A 16 -2.40 2.78 17.51
N ASN A 17 -1.36 3.59 17.63
CA ASN A 17 -0.73 3.80 18.91
C ASN A 17 -1.64 4.69 19.80
N ARG A 18 -1.25 4.86 21.06
CA ARG A 18 -2.13 5.45 22.07
C ARG A 18 -2.61 6.86 21.73
N ASP A 19 -1.77 7.66 21.12
CA ASP A 19 -2.10 9.07 20.78
C ASP A 19 -2.67 9.23 19.36
N GLY A 20 -2.80 8.14 18.61
CA GLY A 20 -3.35 8.19 17.26
C GLY A 20 -2.42 8.77 16.21
N SER A 21 -1.14 9.00 16.53
CA SER A 21 -0.19 9.60 15.60
C SER A 21 0.42 8.61 14.62
N GLY A 22 0.21 7.33 14.81
CA GLY A 22 0.77 6.30 13.95
C GLY A 22 0.41 4.92 14.44
N GLY A 23 1.05 3.93 13.87
CA GLY A 23 0.83 2.53 14.21
C GLY A 23 1.42 1.60 13.18
N SER A 24 0.92 0.38 13.17
CA SER A 24 1.26 -0.61 12.16
C SER A 24 0.07 -0.86 11.25
N PHE A 25 0.31 -1.54 10.14
CA PHE A 25 -0.78 -1.97 9.27
C PHE A 25 -0.39 -3.21 8.50
N THR A 26 -1.42 -3.91 8.02
CA THR A 26 -1.28 -4.97 7.03
C THR A 26 -2.10 -4.60 5.81
N MET A 27 -1.71 -5.15 4.67
CA MET A 27 -2.36 -4.86 3.40
C MET A 27 -2.57 -6.18 2.64
N LEU A 28 -3.73 -6.28 2.00
CA LEU A 28 -4.02 -7.34 1.05
C LEU A 28 -4.54 -6.69 -0.23
N GLY A 29 -4.05 -7.18 -1.37
CA GLY A 29 -4.46 -6.67 -2.66
C GLY A 29 -4.62 -7.76 -3.69
N ARG A 30 -5.40 -7.48 -4.72
CA ARG A 30 -5.62 -8.38 -5.86
C ARG A 30 -5.77 -7.56 -7.12
N GLY A 31 -5.14 -8.03 -8.19
CA GLY A 31 -5.30 -7.46 -9.51
C GLY A 31 -6.08 -8.39 -10.42
N TYR A 32 -6.93 -7.81 -11.26
CA TYR A 32 -7.83 -8.53 -12.14
C TYR A 32 -7.67 -8.04 -13.58
N VAL A 33 -7.72 -8.97 -14.52
CA VAL A 33 -7.91 -8.67 -15.94
C VAL A 33 -9.07 -9.56 -16.42
N ASP A 34 -10.09 -8.94 -17.03
CA ASP A 34 -11.26 -9.65 -17.57
C ASP A 34 -11.89 -10.61 -16.56
N ALA A 35 -12.04 -10.14 -15.32
CA ALA A 35 -12.60 -10.90 -14.19
C ALA A 35 -11.73 -12.07 -13.72
N ALA A 36 -10.55 -12.27 -14.29
CA ALA A 36 -9.61 -13.27 -13.81
C ALA A 36 -8.61 -12.64 -12.84
N ILE A 37 -8.28 -13.35 -11.77
CA ILE A 37 -7.25 -12.92 -10.83
C ILE A 37 -5.90 -13.18 -11.48
N ILE A 38 -5.13 -12.10 -11.71
CA ILE A 38 -3.81 -12.22 -12.33
C ILE A 38 -2.68 -12.15 -11.31
N PHE A 39 -2.90 -11.51 -10.18
CA PHE A 39 -1.94 -11.51 -9.09
C PHE A 39 -2.63 -11.20 -7.77
N SER A 40 -1.97 -11.60 -6.70
CA SER A 40 -2.32 -11.17 -5.35
C SER A 40 -1.07 -10.59 -4.69
N GLU A 41 -1.30 -9.73 -3.71
CA GLU A 41 -0.21 -9.12 -2.98
C GLU A 41 -0.58 -8.97 -1.51
N SER A 42 0.44 -8.97 -0.67
CA SER A 42 0.28 -8.72 0.75
C SER A 42 1.44 -7.87 1.23
N GLY A 43 1.20 -7.12 2.27
CA GLY A 43 2.23 -6.28 2.82
C GLY A 43 1.99 -5.99 4.28
N SER A 44 3.02 -5.48 4.91
CA SER A 44 2.95 -4.99 6.27
C SER A 44 3.92 -3.84 6.44
N GLY A 45 3.62 -2.97 7.36
CA GLY A 45 4.46 -1.82 7.59
C GLY A 45 3.98 -0.96 8.73
N MET A 46 4.44 0.27 8.70
CA MET A 46 4.13 1.27 9.72
C MET A 46 3.63 2.53 9.05
N TRP A 47 2.78 3.25 9.75
CA TRP A 47 2.28 4.53 9.29
C TRP A 47 2.45 5.57 10.40
N ALA A 48 2.60 6.81 9.99
CA ALA A 48 2.68 7.94 10.90
C ALA A 48 1.93 9.12 10.30
N ARG A 49 1.32 9.92 11.16
CA ARG A 49 0.59 11.10 10.76
C ARG A 49 1.23 12.34 11.39
N ASP A 50 1.46 13.34 10.56
CA ASP A 50 1.86 14.66 11.00
C ASP A 50 0.83 15.65 10.46
N ARG A 51 -0.03 16.17 11.35
CA ARG A 51 -1.19 16.98 10.98
C ARG A 51 -2.10 16.20 10.04
N HIS A 52 -2.24 16.63 8.77
CA HIS A 52 -3.06 15.95 7.78
C HIS A 52 -2.26 15.03 6.84
N ILE A 53 -0.93 15.04 6.96
CA ILE A 53 -0.07 14.22 6.11
C ILE A 53 0.11 12.86 6.73
N VAL A 54 -0.15 11.81 5.96
CA VAL A 54 0.07 10.42 6.38
C VAL A 54 1.22 9.84 5.57
N ARG A 55 2.19 9.26 6.27
CA ARG A 55 3.31 8.55 5.64
C ARG A 55 3.24 7.09 6.01
N MET A 56 3.40 6.23 5.00
CA MET A 56 3.35 4.79 5.17
C MET A 56 4.60 4.18 4.54
N ILE A 57 5.18 3.21 5.22
CA ILE A 57 6.29 2.42 4.69
C ILE A 57 5.89 0.97 4.83
N GLN A 58 5.95 0.21 3.74
CA GLN A 58 5.58 -1.20 3.77
C GLN A 58 6.56 -2.04 2.95
N VAL A 59 6.70 -3.29 3.36
CA VAL A 59 7.26 -4.34 2.52
C VAL A 59 6.10 -5.10 1.91
N ARG A 60 6.06 -5.18 0.59
CA ARG A 60 4.98 -5.78 -0.16
C ARG A 60 5.51 -7.00 -0.90
N GLU A 61 4.78 -8.10 -0.78
CA GLU A 61 5.05 -9.33 -1.51
C GLU A 61 3.97 -9.56 -2.55
N ILE A 62 4.39 -9.95 -3.74
CA ILE A 62 3.50 -10.20 -4.87
C ILE A 62 3.56 -11.68 -5.21
N SER A 63 2.46 -12.22 -5.70
CA SER A 63 2.33 -13.66 -5.96
C SER A 63 3.31 -14.21 -6.99
N ASP A 64 3.97 -13.37 -7.77
CA ASP A 64 5.03 -13.78 -8.69
C ASP A 64 6.40 -13.97 -8.02
N GLY A 65 6.48 -13.74 -6.69
CA GLY A 65 7.71 -13.85 -5.92
C GLY A 65 8.48 -12.56 -5.76
N SER A 66 8.05 -11.48 -6.38
CA SER A 66 8.72 -10.18 -6.22
C SER A 66 8.41 -9.56 -4.86
N GLN A 67 9.35 -8.73 -4.39
CA GLN A 67 9.20 -7.96 -3.15
C GLN A 67 9.55 -6.51 -3.42
N ASN A 68 8.74 -5.62 -2.90
CA ASN A 68 8.95 -4.18 -3.02
C ASN A 68 8.93 -3.52 -1.65
N LEU A 69 9.71 -2.46 -1.51
CA LEU A 69 9.58 -1.51 -0.43
C LEU A 69 8.84 -0.29 -0.98
N ASP A 70 7.71 0.03 -0.38
CA ASP A 70 6.88 1.16 -0.80
C ASP A 70 6.94 2.26 0.25
N VAL A 71 7.20 3.48 -0.19
CA VAL A 71 7.09 4.67 0.64
C VAL A 71 5.95 5.51 0.08
N ILE A 72 4.89 5.68 0.86
CA ILE A 72 3.66 6.31 0.42
C ILE A 72 3.41 7.56 1.26
N VAL A 73 3.13 8.67 0.60
CA VAL A 73 2.76 9.92 1.27
C VAL A 73 1.37 10.33 0.77
N ILE A 74 0.46 10.53 1.70
CA ILE A 74 -0.92 10.92 1.40
C ILE A 74 -1.16 12.30 1.98
N ASP A 75 -1.59 13.22 1.12
CA ASP A 75 -1.99 14.57 1.49
C ASP A 75 -3.45 14.77 1.10
N PRO A 76 -4.40 14.47 2.00
CA PRO A 76 -5.81 14.53 1.64
C PRO A 76 -6.33 15.95 1.41
N LEU A 77 -5.73 16.98 2.01
CA LEU A 77 -6.17 18.35 1.78
C LEU A 77 -5.87 18.81 0.36
N ASN A 78 -4.75 18.39 -0.20
CA ASN A 78 -4.38 18.71 -1.56
C ASN A 78 -4.73 17.59 -2.54
N ARG A 79 -5.41 16.54 -2.07
CA ARG A 79 -5.77 15.35 -2.86
C ARG A 79 -4.57 14.76 -3.60
N ALA A 80 -3.42 14.77 -2.93
CA ALA A 80 -2.19 14.28 -3.49
C ALA A 80 -1.78 12.96 -2.83
N LEU A 81 -1.32 12.03 -3.65
CA LEU A 81 -0.73 10.78 -3.19
C LEU A 81 0.52 10.54 -4.00
N THR A 82 1.65 10.36 -3.32
CA THR A 82 2.90 9.97 -3.96
C THR A 82 3.33 8.63 -3.43
N ALA A 83 3.91 7.81 -4.30
CA ALA A 83 4.40 6.50 -3.92
C ALA A 83 5.74 6.25 -4.59
N ASP A 84 6.75 5.98 -3.78
CA ASP A 84 8.06 5.56 -4.25
C ASP A 84 8.16 4.05 -4.05
N LEU A 85 8.37 3.33 -5.14
CA LEU A 85 8.41 1.88 -5.15
C LEU A 85 9.83 1.42 -5.41
N HIS A 86 10.38 0.61 -4.50
CA HIS A 86 11.74 0.11 -4.61
C HIS A 86 11.71 -1.42 -4.65
N GLY A 87 12.19 -2.01 -5.72
CA GLY A 87 12.28 -3.45 -5.84
C GLY A 87 13.35 -4.01 -4.90
N LEU A 88 12.98 -5.00 -4.11
CA LEU A 88 13.88 -5.73 -3.22
C LEU A 88 14.25 -7.07 -3.81
N ARG A 89 13.31 -7.71 -4.51
CA ARG A 89 13.50 -9.00 -5.16
C ARG A 89 12.51 -9.15 -6.31
N ASP A 90 13.02 -9.58 -7.41
CA ASP A 90 12.18 -9.84 -8.60
C ASP A 90 11.73 -11.30 -8.65
#